data_d3915a76616d98ba361014822f16c7b0
#
_entry.id   d3915a76616d98ba361014822f16c7b0
#
_cell.length_a   1.000
_cell.length_b   1.000
_cell.length_c   1.000
_cell.angle_alpha   90.00
_cell.angle_beta   90.00
_cell.angle_gamma   90.00
#
_symmetry.space_group_name_H-M   'P 1'
#
loop_
_entity.id
_entity.type
_entity.pdbx_description
1 polymer ?
#
loop_
_entity_poly.entity_id
_entity_poly.type
_entity_poly.pdbx_seq_one_letter_code
_entity_poly.pdbx_strand_id
1 'polypeptide(L)'
;MHAHKTISILAIVSTLLGGALAETMTDQQRAEQILTSAGVKGGLIVHLGCGDGQLTAALRAADSYLVHGLDADAADIAEARKHIMSIGQYGGISVERWSADTLPYIDNTVNLIVCEMPDIAESEMMRVLVPNGVACIRSSDGWTKKTKPRPSRMDEWTHYLHSPNGNAVSRDELVDHLSRMQWVGGPRYGRHHDHMSSASAMVSAAGRLFYIFDHASPFSIQLPSKWQLVARDAFNGTVLWRREVGPWFSQMQRLKSGPSNLPRRLVAIDDTVYVTLAWRAPLTALNAATGETKKTYEGTNGTDEILYSDGTLFLVVNREGHSREPFTEWTRQERTIMALDADTGDISWERTWPWVIPGGMAVDHSRVVFYDGERIAALDRKTGEPLWRSEKMGRRSPVPVYFSPCLVLYDNKVLFSGSDPDTSSYHADNGKTMYALSAESGESLWRQPHAPSGYRSAEDILVINDLVWTADIFNSRDLRTDQTGTVWGRDPKTGEVKVQFKPDVDTHWFHHRCYRAKATTNYLLTSRTGIEFVDFRKEHWTCHHWVRGACLYGIMPANGLVYA
;
A
#
# COMPACT_ATOMS: atom_id res chain seq x y z
N MET A 1 68.63 56.79 -34.20
CA MET A 1 67.52 57.76 -34.39
C MET A 1 66.21 56.97 -34.26
N HIS A 2 65.67 56.96 -33.05
CA HIS A 2 64.28 56.43 -32.86
C HIS A 2 63.62 57.30 -31.84
N ALA A 3 62.55 57.97 -32.27
CA ALA A 3 61.75 58.86 -31.43
C ALA A 3 60.74 58.07 -30.59
N HIS A 4 60.79 58.19 -29.27
CA HIS A 4 59.74 57.71 -28.39
C HIS A 4 58.63 58.75 -28.30
N LYS A 5 57.39 58.32 -28.71
CA LYS A 5 56.19 59.06 -28.44
C LYS A 5 55.53 58.56 -27.12
N THR A 6 55.50 59.46 -26.16
CA THR A 6 54.81 59.24 -24.87
C THR A 6 53.34 59.51 -25.05
N ILE A 7 52.49 58.53 -24.80
CA ILE A 7 51.00 58.64 -24.76
C ILE A 7 50.57 58.76 -23.31
N SER A 8 50.07 59.93 -22.94
CA SER A 8 49.42 60.12 -21.62
C SER A 8 48.01 59.55 -21.65
N ILE A 9 47.71 58.55 -20.79
CA ILE A 9 46.37 58.02 -20.59
C ILE A 9 45.75 58.80 -19.44
N LEU A 10 44.68 59.53 -19.74
CA LEU A 10 43.82 60.23 -18.78
C LEU A 10 42.84 59.21 -18.22
N ALA A 11 42.99 58.80 -16.96
CA ALA A 11 42.03 57.92 -16.27
C ALA A 11 40.81 58.72 -15.82
N ILE A 12 39.69 58.51 -16.45
CA ILE A 12 38.39 59.00 -15.98
C ILE A 12 37.88 57.98 -14.97
N VAL A 13 37.90 58.32 -13.69
CA VAL A 13 37.19 57.54 -12.63
C VAL A 13 35.72 57.93 -12.66
N SER A 14 34.91 57.11 -13.31
CA SER A 14 33.46 57.16 -13.18
C SER A 14 33.05 56.31 -11.97
N THR A 15 32.74 56.97 -10.86
CA THR A 15 32.06 56.40 -9.70
C THR A 15 30.63 56.05 -10.12
N LEU A 16 30.40 54.81 -10.55
CA LEU A 16 29.03 54.24 -10.61
C LEU A 16 28.63 53.87 -9.18
N LEU A 17 27.78 54.70 -8.57
CA LEU A 17 26.93 54.30 -7.44
C LEU A 17 25.91 53.27 -8.00
N GLY A 18 26.30 52.02 -8.03
CA GLY A 18 25.38 50.88 -8.21
C GLY A 18 24.74 50.56 -6.87
N GLY A 19 23.67 51.25 -6.54
CA GLY A 19 22.73 50.76 -5.55
C GLY A 19 22.13 49.48 -6.11
N ALA A 20 22.58 48.34 -5.64
CA ALA A 20 21.89 47.09 -5.84
C ALA A 20 20.56 47.20 -5.07
N LEU A 21 19.50 47.56 -5.78
CA LEU A 21 18.13 47.31 -5.33
C LEU A 21 18.06 45.81 -5.15
N ALA A 22 18.03 45.33 -3.93
CA ALA A 22 17.67 43.95 -3.64
C ALA A 22 16.30 43.73 -4.29
N GLU A 23 16.26 43.03 -5.44
CA GLU A 23 15.02 42.63 -6.06
C GLU A 23 14.18 41.88 -5.02
N THR A 24 13.04 42.46 -4.63
CA THR A 24 12.10 41.77 -3.73
C THR A 24 11.59 40.55 -4.46
N MET A 25 11.86 39.38 -3.91
CA MET A 25 11.37 38.11 -4.46
C MET A 25 9.86 38.15 -4.69
N THR A 26 9.41 37.72 -5.85
CA THR A 26 7.98 37.54 -6.13
C THR A 26 7.40 36.41 -5.29
N ASP A 27 6.07 36.39 -5.12
CA ASP A 27 5.39 35.31 -4.39
C ASP A 27 5.61 33.95 -5.05
N GLN A 28 5.71 33.91 -6.37
CA GLN A 28 6.05 32.70 -7.11
C GLN A 28 7.45 32.18 -6.74
N GLN A 29 8.44 33.05 -6.67
CA GLN A 29 9.81 32.69 -6.29
C GLN A 29 9.89 32.26 -4.81
N ARG A 30 9.12 32.93 -3.93
CA ARG A 30 9.00 32.55 -2.51
C ARG A 30 8.38 31.15 -2.36
N ALA A 31 7.30 30.87 -3.06
CA ALA A 31 6.64 29.58 -3.06
C ALA A 31 7.57 28.47 -3.56
N GLU A 32 8.30 28.70 -4.64
CA GLU A 32 9.26 27.75 -5.18
C GLU A 32 10.39 27.45 -4.19
N GLN A 33 10.93 28.46 -3.53
CA GLN A 33 11.94 28.31 -2.50
C GLN A 33 11.43 27.49 -1.31
N ILE A 34 10.21 27.78 -0.83
CA ILE A 34 9.57 27.08 0.28
C ILE A 34 9.36 25.60 -0.08
N LEU A 35 8.73 25.31 -1.23
CA LEU A 35 8.44 23.95 -1.67
C LEU A 35 9.71 23.14 -1.91
N THR A 36 10.74 23.76 -2.49
CA THR A 36 12.05 23.12 -2.71
C THR A 36 12.74 22.80 -1.38
N SER A 37 12.77 23.75 -0.45
CA SER A 37 13.35 23.55 0.88
C SER A 37 12.58 22.50 1.69
N ALA A 38 11.24 22.53 1.64
CA ALA A 38 10.41 21.56 2.31
C ALA A 38 10.58 20.15 1.77
N GLY A 39 10.80 20.01 0.46
CA GLY A 39 10.88 18.71 -0.22
C GLY A 39 9.55 17.98 -0.36
N VAL A 40 8.43 18.61 0.02
CA VAL A 40 7.06 18.05 -0.10
C VAL A 40 6.64 18.07 -1.57
N LYS A 41 6.11 16.97 -2.08
CA LYS A 41 5.76 16.78 -3.51
C LYS A 41 4.25 16.73 -3.78
N GLY A 42 3.43 16.99 -2.78
CA GLY A 42 1.97 16.98 -2.87
C GLY A 42 1.32 16.85 -1.50
N GLY A 43 -0.01 16.86 -1.45
CA GLY A 43 -0.78 16.76 -0.22
C GLY A 43 -1.38 18.10 0.22
N LEU A 44 -1.75 18.22 1.48
CA LEU A 44 -2.36 19.41 2.04
C LEU A 44 -1.29 20.40 2.54
N ILE A 45 -1.32 21.62 1.99
CA ILE A 45 -0.53 22.75 2.46
C ILE A 45 -1.45 23.69 3.25
N VAL A 46 -1.01 24.11 4.42
CA VAL A 46 -1.68 25.13 5.22
C VAL A 46 -0.81 26.38 5.30
N HIS A 47 -1.35 27.51 4.89
CA HIS A 47 -0.66 28.81 4.97
C HIS A 47 -1.30 29.65 6.08
N LEU A 48 -0.56 29.89 7.14
CA LEU A 48 -0.97 30.67 8.32
C LEU A 48 -0.48 32.13 8.18
N GLY A 49 -1.38 33.09 8.20
CA GLY A 49 -1.13 34.48 7.84
C GLY A 49 -1.16 34.67 6.33
N CYS A 50 -2.26 34.24 5.68
CA CYS A 50 -2.33 34.17 4.21
C CYS A 50 -2.47 35.52 3.52
N GLY A 51 -2.76 36.62 4.26
CA GLY A 51 -2.86 37.97 3.74
C GLY A 51 -3.75 38.07 2.50
N ASP A 52 -3.25 38.73 1.45
CA ASP A 52 -3.94 38.93 0.16
C ASP A 52 -4.08 37.66 -0.68
N GLY A 53 -3.52 36.53 -0.26
CA GLY A 53 -3.61 35.23 -0.91
C GLY A 53 -2.68 34.98 -2.09
N GLN A 54 -1.78 35.90 -2.45
CA GLN A 54 -0.88 35.73 -3.60
C GLN A 54 0.12 34.59 -3.36
N LEU A 55 0.81 34.58 -2.22
CA LEU A 55 1.69 33.46 -1.84
C LEU A 55 0.90 32.16 -1.68
N THR A 56 -0.31 32.22 -1.07
CA THR A 56 -1.20 31.05 -0.94
C THR A 56 -1.51 30.41 -2.30
N ALA A 57 -1.80 31.26 -3.29
CA ALA A 57 -2.05 30.82 -4.65
C ALA A 57 -0.79 30.19 -5.31
N ALA A 58 0.35 30.82 -5.14
CA ALA A 58 1.63 30.35 -5.70
C ALA A 58 2.08 29.00 -5.08
N LEU A 59 1.72 28.70 -3.85
CA LEU A 59 2.03 27.43 -3.19
C LEU A 59 1.33 26.23 -3.86
N ARG A 60 0.25 26.44 -4.62
CA ARG A 60 -0.38 25.37 -5.44
C ARG A 60 0.37 25.22 -6.76
N ALA A 61 1.61 24.80 -6.72
CA ALA A 61 2.47 24.63 -7.90
C ALA A 61 2.03 23.49 -8.85
N ALA A 62 1.16 22.56 -8.40
CA ALA A 62 0.63 21.46 -9.18
C ALA A 62 -0.72 20.98 -8.62
N ASP A 63 -1.44 20.15 -9.37
CA ASP A 63 -2.72 19.57 -8.97
C ASP A 63 -2.60 18.56 -7.80
N SER A 64 -1.38 18.09 -7.51
CA SER A 64 -1.08 17.25 -6.35
C SER A 64 -1.17 18.00 -5.02
N TYR A 65 -1.29 19.33 -5.01
CA TYR A 65 -1.43 20.14 -3.83
C TYR A 65 -2.86 20.65 -3.64
N LEU A 66 -3.37 20.52 -2.41
CA LEU A 66 -4.49 21.29 -1.89
C LEU A 66 -3.92 22.36 -0.96
N VAL A 67 -4.35 23.60 -1.11
CA VAL A 67 -3.84 24.70 -0.29
C VAL A 67 -4.97 25.34 0.49
N HIS A 68 -4.79 25.48 1.80
CA HIS A 68 -5.74 26.17 2.66
C HIS A 68 -5.05 27.32 3.41
N GLY A 69 -5.44 28.55 3.12
CA GLY A 69 -4.96 29.74 3.81
C GLY A 69 -5.84 30.08 5.02
N LEU A 70 -5.20 30.44 6.11
CA LEU A 70 -5.85 30.91 7.34
C LEU A 70 -5.32 32.30 7.71
N ASP A 71 -6.25 33.22 8.07
CA ASP A 71 -5.92 34.54 8.54
C ASP A 71 -6.94 35.04 9.58
N ALA A 72 -6.53 35.91 10.50
CA ALA A 72 -7.40 36.51 11.49
C ALA A 72 -8.18 37.69 10.93
N ASP A 73 -7.63 38.43 9.95
CA ASP A 73 -8.24 39.59 9.35
C ASP A 73 -9.29 39.20 8.29
N ALA A 74 -10.49 39.74 8.47
CA ALA A 74 -11.59 39.50 7.54
C ALA A 74 -11.40 40.24 6.19
N ALA A 75 -10.67 41.35 6.15
CA ALA A 75 -10.39 42.07 4.93
C ALA A 75 -9.37 41.33 4.08
N ASP A 76 -8.32 40.79 4.66
CA ASP A 76 -7.33 39.95 4.01
C ASP A 76 -7.99 38.70 3.40
N ILE A 77 -8.86 38.03 4.16
CA ILE A 77 -9.63 36.88 3.65
C ILE A 77 -10.54 37.25 2.46
N ALA A 78 -11.16 38.41 2.49
CA ALA A 78 -12.01 38.88 1.38
C ALA A 78 -11.18 39.14 0.11
N GLU A 79 -10.01 39.75 0.26
CA GLU A 79 -9.08 40.05 -0.83
C GLU A 79 -8.48 38.76 -1.40
N ALA A 80 -8.00 37.85 -0.55
CA ALA A 80 -7.48 36.55 -0.93
C ALA A 80 -8.52 35.74 -1.72
N ARG A 81 -9.78 35.68 -1.25
CA ARG A 81 -10.86 35.01 -1.98
C ARG A 81 -11.06 35.61 -3.37
N LYS A 82 -11.10 36.94 -3.46
CA LYS A 82 -11.25 37.66 -4.74
C LYS A 82 -10.09 37.33 -5.69
N HIS A 83 -8.85 37.34 -5.19
CA HIS A 83 -7.67 36.96 -5.96
C HIS A 83 -7.76 35.53 -6.48
N ILE A 84 -7.95 34.54 -5.58
CA ILE A 84 -8.02 33.11 -5.91
C ILE A 84 -9.16 32.80 -6.91
N MET A 85 -10.32 33.44 -6.76
CA MET A 85 -11.43 33.33 -7.70
C MET A 85 -11.09 33.92 -9.07
N SER A 86 -10.39 35.07 -9.11
CA SER A 86 -10.02 35.74 -10.37
C SER A 86 -9.08 34.90 -11.26
N ILE A 87 -8.24 34.07 -10.63
CA ILE A 87 -7.33 33.14 -11.34
C ILE A 87 -7.94 31.75 -11.56
N GLY A 88 -9.22 31.52 -11.21
CA GLY A 88 -9.93 30.28 -11.44
C GLY A 88 -9.44 29.09 -10.58
N GLN A 89 -8.80 29.32 -9.45
CA GLN A 89 -8.18 28.28 -8.62
C GLN A 89 -8.99 27.94 -7.35
N TYR A 90 -10.14 28.57 -7.13
CA TYR A 90 -10.96 28.30 -5.95
C TYR A 90 -11.49 26.87 -5.96
N GLY A 91 -11.32 26.16 -4.82
CA GLY A 91 -11.61 24.74 -4.67
C GLY A 91 -10.32 23.90 -4.52
N GLY A 92 -9.32 24.09 -5.38
CA GLY A 92 -7.96 23.58 -5.13
C GLY A 92 -7.18 24.43 -4.12
N ILE A 93 -7.57 25.71 -4.02
CA ILE A 93 -7.13 26.65 -3.00
C ILE A 93 -8.38 27.21 -2.32
N SER A 94 -8.36 27.28 -1.00
CA SER A 94 -9.40 27.92 -0.19
C SER A 94 -8.78 28.76 0.91
N VAL A 95 -9.51 29.75 1.40
CA VAL A 95 -9.07 30.58 2.53
C VAL A 95 -10.22 30.77 3.51
N GLU A 96 -9.89 30.77 4.79
CA GLU A 96 -10.86 30.89 5.87
C GLU A 96 -10.34 31.83 6.98
N ARG A 97 -11.27 32.59 7.56
CA ARG A 97 -10.96 33.41 8.73
C ARG A 97 -10.79 32.50 9.95
N TRP A 98 -9.64 32.65 10.63
CA TRP A 98 -9.33 31.84 11.80
C TRP A 98 -8.55 32.68 12.81
N SER A 99 -8.94 32.60 14.10
CA SER A 99 -8.36 33.38 15.17
C SER A 99 -8.33 32.63 16.51
N ALA A 100 -8.20 31.33 16.48
CA ALA A 100 -8.12 30.47 17.67
C ALA A 100 -6.69 29.97 17.89
N ASP A 101 -6.39 29.50 19.12
CA ASP A 101 -5.08 28.94 19.46
C ASP A 101 -4.86 27.53 18.90
N THR A 102 -5.94 26.83 18.55
CA THR A 102 -5.91 25.45 18.01
C THR A 102 -6.22 25.45 16.54
N LEU A 103 -5.35 24.84 15.72
CA LEU A 103 -5.56 24.71 14.28
C LEU A 103 -6.78 23.83 13.95
N PRO A 104 -7.62 24.20 12.96
CA PRO A 104 -8.88 23.50 12.65
C PRO A 104 -8.66 22.18 11.89
N TYR A 105 -7.62 21.44 12.23
CA TYR A 105 -7.27 20.15 11.62
C TYR A 105 -7.13 19.08 12.69
N ILE A 106 -7.48 17.85 12.32
CA ILE A 106 -7.17 16.68 13.13
C ILE A 106 -5.68 16.34 13.04
N ASP A 107 -5.22 15.49 13.96
CA ASP A 107 -3.83 15.04 14.00
C ASP A 107 -3.42 14.36 12.70
N ASN A 108 -2.15 14.56 12.30
CA ASN A 108 -1.55 13.90 11.14
C ASN A 108 -2.32 14.13 9.82
N THR A 109 -2.65 15.38 9.48
CA THR A 109 -3.42 15.69 8.26
C THR A 109 -2.68 16.61 7.28
N VAL A 110 -1.77 17.45 7.76
CA VAL A 110 -1.13 18.50 6.97
C VAL A 110 0.27 18.07 6.54
N ASN A 111 0.59 18.20 5.25
CA ASN A 111 1.92 17.85 4.73
C ASN A 111 2.93 18.98 4.87
N LEU A 112 2.47 20.23 4.67
CA LEU A 112 3.30 21.42 4.77
C LEU A 112 2.54 22.54 5.46
N ILE A 113 3.14 23.10 6.49
CA ILE A 113 2.70 24.38 7.08
C ILE A 113 3.66 25.47 6.63
N VAL A 114 3.14 26.55 6.05
CA VAL A 114 3.84 27.81 5.82
C VAL A 114 3.30 28.79 6.83
N CYS A 115 4.12 29.21 7.80
CA CYS A 115 3.67 30.02 8.91
C CYS A 115 4.33 31.42 8.90
N GLU A 116 3.54 32.44 8.65
CA GLU A 116 3.93 33.85 8.76
C GLU A 116 3.38 34.52 10.05
N MET A 117 2.67 33.74 10.89
CA MET A 117 2.13 34.16 12.18
C MET A 117 3.09 33.77 13.32
N PRO A 118 3.58 34.74 14.14
CA PRO A 118 4.61 34.44 15.14
C PRO A 118 4.11 33.66 16.36
N ASP A 119 2.80 33.67 16.64
CA ASP A 119 2.24 33.23 17.93
C ASP A 119 1.68 31.81 17.91
N ILE A 120 1.87 31.05 16.83
CA ILE A 120 1.40 29.66 16.75
C ILE A 120 2.39 28.72 17.44
N ALA A 121 1.90 28.00 18.44
CA ALA A 121 2.72 27.04 19.18
C ALA A 121 3.30 25.95 18.27
N GLU A 122 4.60 25.67 18.37
CA GLU A 122 5.25 24.60 17.60
C GLU A 122 4.58 23.23 17.85
N SER A 123 4.15 22.96 19.10
CA SER A 123 3.45 21.73 19.46
C SER A 123 2.16 21.53 18.68
N GLU A 124 1.44 22.61 18.37
CA GLU A 124 0.20 22.56 17.60
C GLU A 124 0.48 22.29 16.11
N MET A 125 1.51 22.92 15.54
CA MET A 125 1.97 22.61 14.20
C MET A 125 2.40 21.14 14.10
N MET A 126 3.17 20.63 15.09
CA MET A 126 3.58 19.23 15.13
C MET A 126 2.39 18.27 15.30
N ARG A 127 1.32 18.65 15.99
CA ARG A 127 0.12 17.84 16.13
C ARG A 127 -0.54 17.58 14.77
N VAL A 128 -0.76 18.62 14.00
CA VAL A 128 -1.50 18.51 12.72
C VAL A 128 -0.66 18.01 11.56
N LEU A 129 0.68 18.16 11.60
CA LEU A 129 1.56 17.63 10.56
C LEU A 129 1.48 16.12 10.46
N VAL A 130 1.50 15.58 9.25
CA VAL A 130 1.71 14.15 8.99
C VAL A 130 3.12 13.72 9.42
N PRO A 131 3.40 12.46 9.71
CA PRO A 131 4.76 11.96 9.85
C PRO A 131 5.63 12.35 8.64
N ASN A 132 6.82 12.90 8.89
CA ASN A 132 7.71 13.54 7.91
C ASN A 132 7.15 14.84 7.28
N GLY A 133 6.00 15.34 7.73
CA GLY A 133 5.49 16.65 7.34
C GLY A 133 6.37 17.79 7.85
N VAL A 134 6.30 18.92 7.18
CA VAL A 134 7.22 20.06 7.37
C VAL A 134 6.48 21.32 7.76
N ALA A 135 6.99 22.07 8.75
CA ALA A 135 6.65 23.46 8.98
C ALA A 135 7.80 24.37 8.52
N CYS A 136 7.49 25.32 7.64
CA CYS A 136 8.33 26.44 7.29
C CYS A 136 7.83 27.68 8.04
N ILE A 137 8.59 28.16 9.00
CA ILE A 137 8.20 29.25 9.92
C ILE A 137 8.98 30.49 9.55
N ARG A 138 8.31 31.63 9.35
CA ARG A 138 8.91 32.91 9.05
C ARG A 138 9.64 33.46 10.29
N SER A 139 10.87 33.91 10.11
CA SER A 139 11.66 34.59 11.14
C SER A 139 12.29 35.85 10.55
N SER A 140 12.96 36.66 11.40
CA SER A 140 13.72 37.84 10.97
C SER A 140 14.79 37.49 9.92
N ASP A 141 15.37 36.29 10.02
CA ASP A 141 16.52 35.84 9.22
C ASP A 141 16.10 34.98 8.03
N GLY A 142 14.78 34.83 7.76
CA GLY A 142 14.23 34.02 6.67
C GLY A 142 13.28 32.94 7.13
N TRP A 143 13.36 31.74 6.51
CA TRP A 143 12.50 30.62 6.82
C TRP A 143 13.24 29.56 7.66
N THR A 144 12.67 29.21 8.81
CA THR A 144 13.15 28.09 9.63
C THR A 144 12.33 26.84 9.33
N LYS A 145 13.00 25.72 9.08
CA LYS A 145 12.37 24.44 8.79
C LYS A 145 12.32 23.53 10.02
N LYS A 146 11.14 22.99 10.30
CA LYS A 146 10.91 21.93 11.30
C LYS A 146 10.24 20.74 10.65
N THR A 147 10.67 19.53 10.95
CA THR A 147 10.08 18.30 10.40
C THR A 147 9.53 17.45 11.53
N LYS A 148 8.29 16.99 11.38
CA LYS A 148 7.70 16.03 12.32
C LYS A 148 8.36 14.66 12.14
N PRO A 149 8.95 14.05 13.18
CA PRO A 149 9.53 12.73 13.06
C PRO A 149 8.46 11.67 12.79
N ARG A 150 8.80 10.67 11.95
CA ARG A 150 7.98 9.48 11.81
C ARG A 150 8.18 8.59 13.05
N PRO A 151 7.10 8.15 13.73
CA PRO A 151 7.22 7.23 14.85
C PRO A 151 7.85 5.90 14.43
N SER A 152 8.83 5.40 15.19
CA SER A 152 9.47 4.10 14.93
C SER A 152 8.52 2.90 15.08
N ARG A 153 7.41 3.08 15.79
CA ARG A 153 6.36 2.09 15.98
C ARG A 153 5.33 2.06 14.84
N MET A 154 5.48 2.93 13.84
CA MET A 154 4.62 3.00 12.65
C MET A 154 5.23 2.18 11.53
N ASP A 155 4.44 1.31 10.92
CA ASP A 155 4.88 0.43 9.82
C ASP A 155 4.17 0.78 8.51
N GLU A 156 4.66 0.24 7.41
CA GLU A 156 4.12 0.35 6.06
C GLU A 156 3.62 -1.01 5.56
N TRP A 157 3.08 -1.06 4.37
CA TRP A 157 2.56 -2.29 3.78
C TRP A 157 2.99 -2.38 2.31
N THR A 158 4.22 -2.83 2.08
CA THR A 158 4.90 -2.73 0.79
C THR A 158 4.46 -3.74 -0.27
N HIS A 159 3.96 -4.90 0.15
CA HIS A 159 3.50 -6.00 -0.70
C HIS A 159 2.04 -6.36 -0.37
N TYR A 160 1.40 -7.16 -1.21
CA TYR A 160 0.03 -7.63 -0.92
C TYR A 160 -0.10 -8.31 0.46
N LEU A 161 0.89 -9.09 0.85
CA LEU A 161 0.96 -9.74 2.16
C LEU A 161 2.06 -9.11 3.04
N HIS A 162 2.09 -7.79 3.12
CA HIS A 162 3.00 -6.98 3.91
C HIS A 162 4.46 -7.03 3.44
N SER A 163 5.06 -8.21 3.30
CA SER A 163 6.47 -8.40 2.98
C SER A 163 6.70 -9.64 2.10
N PRO A 164 7.90 -9.82 1.51
CA PRO A 164 8.16 -10.90 0.56
C PRO A 164 8.11 -12.30 1.17
N ASN A 165 8.16 -12.44 2.51
CA ASN A 165 8.08 -13.72 3.20
C ASN A 165 6.65 -14.30 3.27
N GLY A 166 5.63 -13.58 2.80
CA GLY A 166 4.24 -14.02 2.76
C GLY A 166 3.47 -13.90 4.08
N ASN A 167 4.07 -13.37 5.14
CA ASN A 167 3.40 -13.16 6.43
C ASN A 167 2.61 -11.84 6.42
N ALA A 168 1.28 -11.91 6.40
CA ALA A 168 0.40 -10.74 6.30
C ALA A 168 0.22 -10.02 7.66
N VAL A 169 1.33 -9.69 8.31
CA VAL A 169 1.39 -9.07 9.64
C VAL A 169 2.18 -7.78 9.59
N SER A 170 1.53 -6.67 9.91
CA SER A 170 2.19 -5.37 10.12
C SER A 170 2.83 -5.28 11.49
N ARG A 171 3.99 -4.65 11.56
CA ARG A 171 4.64 -4.28 12.82
C ARG A 171 4.14 -2.95 13.37
N ASP A 172 3.07 -2.41 12.80
CA ASP A 172 2.47 -1.15 13.23
C ASP A 172 1.79 -1.31 14.60
N GLU A 173 2.37 -0.73 15.62
CA GLU A 173 1.84 -0.74 16.99
C GLU A 173 0.82 0.39 17.23
N LEU A 174 0.67 1.31 16.28
CA LEU A 174 -0.24 2.46 16.38
C LEU A 174 -1.62 2.17 15.82
N VAL A 175 -1.76 1.11 15.04
CA VAL A 175 -3.06 0.63 14.57
C VAL A 175 -3.85 0.08 15.76
N ASP A 176 -5.01 0.68 16.01
CA ASP A 176 -5.90 0.33 17.13
C ASP A 176 -7.36 0.37 16.67
N HIS A 177 -8.27 0.10 17.59
CA HIS A 177 -9.71 0.07 17.36
C HIS A 177 -10.23 1.29 16.61
N LEU A 178 -11.11 1.05 15.64
CA LEU A 178 -11.64 2.11 14.79
C LEU A 178 -12.61 3.00 15.59
N SER A 179 -12.23 4.23 15.85
CA SER A 179 -13.06 5.23 16.53
C SER A 179 -13.64 6.29 15.59
N ARG A 180 -12.97 6.52 14.44
CA ARG A 180 -13.34 7.55 13.46
C ARG A 180 -12.78 7.23 12.08
N MET A 181 -13.32 7.90 11.06
CA MET A 181 -12.70 7.95 9.74
C MET A 181 -11.73 9.13 9.68
N GLN A 182 -10.50 8.87 9.27
CA GLN A 182 -9.48 9.89 9.05
C GLN A 182 -9.77 10.69 7.78
N TRP A 183 -10.09 9.97 6.70
CA TRP A 183 -10.48 10.57 5.41
C TRP A 183 -11.33 9.59 4.58
N VAL A 184 -12.02 10.12 3.58
CA VAL A 184 -12.80 9.33 2.63
C VAL A 184 -12.42 9.76 1.21
N GLY A 185 -11.97 8.81 0.39
CA GLY A 185 -11.63 9.02 -1.03
C GLY A 185 -12.75 8.61 -1.98
N GLY A 186 -12.90 9.34 -3.09
CA GLY A 186 -13.76 8.90 -4.19
C GLY A 186 -13.08 7.88 -5.11
N PRO A 187 -13.87 7.03 -5.84
CA PRO A 187 -15.33 6.97 -5.82
C PRO A 187 -15.86 6.30 -4.54
N ARG A 188 -17.00 6.75 -4.06
CA ARG A 188 -17.59 6.28 -2.80
C ARG A 188 -17.99 4.81 -2.81
N TYR A 189 -18.32 4.28 -3.99
CA TYR A 189 -18.78 2.91 -4.19
C TYR A 189 -18.03 2.23 -5.33
N GLY A 190 -17.81 0.92 -5.19
CA GLY A 190 -17.40 0.06 -6.30
C GLY A 190 -18.52 -0.08 -7.34
N ARG A 191 -18.16 -0.46 -8.56
CA ARG A 191 -19.12 -0.58 -9.67
C ARG A 191 -20.19 -1.65 -9.45
N HIS A 192 -19.79 -2.79 -8.88
CA HIS A 192 -20.69 -3.92 -8.73
C HIS A 192 -20.27 -4.82 -7.55
N HIS A 193 -21.24 -5.55 -7.00
CA HIS A 193 -20.97 -6.44 -5.88
C HIS A 193 -20.76 -7.91 -6.29
N ASP A 194 -21.38 -8.37 -7.39
CA ASP A 194 -21.37 -9.79 -7.80
C ASP A 194 -20.29 -10.13 -8.83
N HIS A 195 -19.61 -9.12 -9.36
CA HIS A 195 -18.54 -9.24 -10.33
C HIS A 195 -17.20 -8.86 -9.70
N MET A 196 -16.16 -8.80 -10.51
CA MET A 196 -14.83 -8.44 -10.05
C MET A 196 -14.84 -7.16 -9.19
N SER A 197 -14.11 -7.19 -8.08
CA SER A 197 -13.94 -6.03 -7.21
C SER A 197 -13.32 -4.86 -7.97
N SER A 198 -13.84 -3.65 -7.76
CA SER A 198 -13.24 -2.44 -8.34
C SER A 198 -11.85 -2.14 -7.78
N ALA A 199 -11.53 -2.54 -6.53
CA ALA A 199 -10.20 -2.46 -5.96
C ALA A 199 -9.47 -3.80 -6.16
N SER A 200 -8.39 -3.81 -6.95
CA SER A 200 -7.68 -5.04 -7.26
C SER A 200 -6.32 -5.19 -6.57
N ALA A 201 -5.69 -4.10 -6.17
CA ALA A 201 -4.41 -4.10 -5.46
C ALA A 201 -4.27 -2.83 -4.63
N MET A 202 -3.53 -2.89 -3.51
CA MET A 202 -3.19 -1.74 -2.68
C MET A 202 -1.91 -2.02 -1.90
N VAL A 203 -1.03 -1.01 -1.80
CA VAL A 203 0.19 -1.03 -0.99
C VAL A 203 0.49 0.37 -0.44
N SER A 204 1.36 0.47 0.56
CA SER A 204 1.79 1.74 1.14
C SER A 204 3.30 1.79 1.29
N ALA A 205 3.91 2.90 0.90
CA ALA A 205 5.33 3.20 1.11
C ALA A 205 5.56 4.72 1.21
N ALA A 206 6.50 5.12 2.07
CA ALA A 206 6.94 6.50 2.28
C ALA A 206 5.77 7.49 2.52
N GLY A 207 4.76 7.07 3.32
CA GLY A 207 3.59 7.89 3.64
C GLY A 207 2.61 8.07 2.47
N ARG A 208 2.70 7.25 1.45
CA ARG A 208 1.82 7.25 0.28
C ARG A 208 1.07 5.94 0.17
N LEU A 209 -0.14 6.01 -0.36
CA LEU A 209 -1.01 4.89 -0.66
C LEU A 209 -1.11 4.71 -2.17
N PHE A 210 -0.84 3.51 -2.68
CA PHE A 210 -0.94 3.16 -4.10
C PHE A 210 -1.97 2.05 -4.27
N TYR A 211 -2.92 2.23 -5.19
CA TYR A 211 -3.93 1.21 -5.43
C TYR A 211 -4.43 1.22 -6.89
N ILE A 212 -4.85 0.05 -7.38
CA ILE A 212 -5.45 -0.11 -8.70
C ILE A 212 -6.96 -0.22 -8.53
N PHE A 213 -7.69 0.67 -9.21
CA PHE A 213 -9.14 0.79 -9.07
C PHE A 213 -9.84 1.03 -10.42
N ASP A 214 -11.02 0.42 -10.60
CA ASP A 214 -11.89 0.69 -11.76
C ASP A 214 -12.78 1.90 -11.49
N HIS A 215 -12.42 3.03 -12.09
CA HIS A 215 -13.12 4.31 -11.99
C HIS A 215 -14.25 4.48 -13.03
N ALA A 216 -14.65 3.43 -13.75
CA ALA A 216 -15.74 3.54 -14.70
C ALA A 216 -17.09 3.73 -13.99
N SER A 217 -18.09 4.13 -14.79
CA SER A 217 -19.43 4.41 -14.29
C SER A 217 -20.06 3.21 -13.55
N PRO A 218 -20.68 3.42 -12.40
CA PRO A 218 -21.41 2.39 -11.66
C PRO A 218 -22.78 2.03 -12.27
N PHE A 219 -23.25 2.73 -13.29
CA PHE A 219 -24.57 2.49 -13.90
C PHE A 219 -24.73 1.09 -14.47
N SER A 220 -23.69 0.52 -15.06
CA SER A 220 -23.71 -0.85 -15.55
C SER A 220 -22.32 -1.43 -15.58
N ILE A 221 -22.21 -2.69 -15.14
CA ILE A 221 -20.97 -3.47 -15.24
C ILE A 221 -20.60 -3.79 -16.70
N GLN A 222 -21.54 -3.74 -17.62
CA GLN A 222 -21.30 -3.97 -19.05
C GLN A 222 -20.57 -2.81 -19.74
N LEU A 223 -20.62 -1.60 -19.16
CA LEU A 223 -19.84 -0.48 -19.65
C LEU A 223 -18.34 -0.78 -19.52
N PRO A 224 -17.49 -0.28 -20.45
CA PRO A 224 -16.05 -0.48 -20.38
C PRO A 224 -15.46 -0.08 -19.02
N SER A 225 -14.50 -0.85 -18.55
CA SER A 225 -13.73 -0.51 -17.34
C SER A 225 -12.79 0.67 -17.59
N LYS A 226 -12.48 1.39 -16.53
CA LYS A 226 -11.50 2.48 -16.52
C LYS A 226 -10.52 2.26 -15.36
N TRP A 227 -9.63 1.31 -15.55
CA TRP A 227 -8.63 0.97 -14.55
C TRP A 227 -7.56 2.05 -14.44
N GLN A 228 -7.26 2.45 -13.21
CA GLN A 228 -6.21 3.41 -12.91
C GLN A 228 -5.39 2.94 -11.70
N LEU A 229 -4.09 3.13 -11.77
CA LEU A 229 -3.22 3.18 -10.61
C LEU A 229 -3.29 4.61 -10.05
N VAL A 230 -3.64 4.72 -8.79
CA VAL A 230 -3.80 6.00 -8.10
C VAL A 230 -2.82 6.07 -6.94
N ALA A 231 -2.11 7.18 -6.80
CA ALA A 231 -1.36 7.52 -5.62
C ALA A 231 -2.09 8.57 -4.79
N ARG A 232 -2.16 8.35 -3.49
CA ARG A 232 -2.69 9.31 -2.52
C ARG A 232 -1.70 9.53 -1.38
N ASP A 233 -1.80 10.69 -0.75
CA ASP A 233 -1.27 10.83 0.60
C ASP A 233 -1.98 9.84 1.54
N ALA A 234 -1.21 9.12 2.34
CA ALA A 234 -1.73 8.06 3.19
C ALA A 234 -2.58 8.60 4.35
N PHE A 235 -2.33 9.83 4.82
CA PHE A 235 -2.92 10.39 6.02
C PHE A 235 -4.13 11.29 5.78
N ASN A 236 -4.19 11.95 4.61
CA ASN A 236 -5.31 12.85 4.28
C ASN A 236 -6.05 12.50 2.98
N GLY A 237 -5.58 11.50 2.25
CA GLY A 237 -6.24 10.99 1.05
C GLY A 237 -6.14 11.92 -0.17
N THR A 238 -5.35 13.00 -0.14
CA THR A 238 -5.12 13.86 -1.31
C THR A 238 -4.55 13.04 -2.47
N VAL A 239 -5.14 13.17 -3.64
CA VAL A 239 -4.64 12.50 -4.86
C VAL A 239 -3.34 13.17 -5.29
N LEU A 240 -2.26 12.40 -5.34
CA LEU A 240 -0.96 12.89 -5.79
C LEU A 240 -0.83 12.77 -7.30
N TRP A 241 -1.19 11.61 -7.87
CA TRP A 241 -1.19 11.36 -9.29
C TRP A 241 -2.08 10.17 -9.68
N ARG A 242 -2.33 10.02 -10.96
CA ARG A 242 -3.05 8.89 -11.56
C ARG A 242 -2.34 8.43 -12.83
N ARG A 243 -2.31 7.11 -13.05
CA ARG A 243 -1.83 6.48 -14.29
C ARG A 243 -2.89 5.53 -14.82
N GLU A 244 -3.14 5.54 -16.08
CA GLU A 244 -4.00 4.55 -16.71
C GLU A 244 -3.34 3.17 -16.66
N VAL A 245 -4.16 2.17 -16.38
CA VAL A 245 -3.79 0.75 -16.39
C VAL A 245 -4.70 0.07 -17.40
N GLY A 246 -4.12 -0.50 -18.42
CA GLY A 246 -4.96 -1.18 -19.38
C GLY A 246 -4.27 -1.61 -20.66
N PRO A 247 -4.85 -2.62 -21.28
CA PRO A 247 -6.01 -3.43 -20.86
C PRO A 247 -5.68 -4.27 -19.62
N TRP A 248 -6.55 -4.19 -18.61
CA TRP A 248 -6.48 -4.97 -17.38
C TRP A 248 -7.34 -6.25 -17.50
N PHE A 249 -7.67 -6.89 -16.38
CA PHE A 249 -8.56 -8.04 -16.38
C PHE A 249 -10.02 -7.65 -16.64
N SER A 250 -10.85 -8.59 -17.11
CA SER A 250 -12.26 -8.31 -17.42
C SER A 250 -13.07 -7.98 -16.16
N GLN A 251 -13.74 -6.82 -16.16
CA GLN A 251 -14.69 -6.44 -15.12
C GLN A 251 -15.90 -7.40 -15.05
N MET A 252 -16.13 -8.18 -16.10
CA MET A 252 -17.21 -9.17 -16.17
C MET A 252 -16.90 -10.47 -15.42
N GLN A 253 -15.73 -10.57 -14.75
CA GLN A 253 -15.41 -11.73 -13.91
C GLN A 253 -16.50 -11.93 -12.85
N ARG A 254 -17.13 -13.09 -12.86
CA ARG A 254 -18.28 -13.40 -11.99
C ARG A 254 -17.91 -13.57 -10.51
N LEU A 255 -16.62 -13.68 -10.20
CA LEU A 255 -16.15 -13.85 -8.83
C LEU A 255 -15.47 -12.57 -8.34
N LYS A 256 -16.06 -11.95 -7.35
CA LYS A 256 -15.53 -10.74 -6.69
C LYS A 256 -14.21 -10.96 -5.95
N SER A 257 -13.85 -12.22 -5.66
CA SER A 257 -12.62 -12.60 -4.92
C SER A 257 -11.48 -13.06 -5.82
N GLY A 258 -11.57 -12.88 -7.12
CA GLY A 258 -10.52 -13.32 -8.06
C GLY A 258 -10.47 -12.47 -9.31
N PRO A 259 -9.41 -12.58 -10.10
CA PRO A 259 -8.26 -13.50 -9.98
C PRO A 259 -7.29 -13.15 -8.84
N SER A 260 -6.83 -14.18 -8.14
CA SER A 260 -6.03 -14.04 -6.91
C SER A 260 -4.61 -13.47 -7.11
N ASN A 261 -4.11 -13.44 -8.35
CA ASN A 261 -2.80 -12.85 -8.67
C ASN A 261 -2.85 -11.32 -8.87
N LEU A 262 -4.03 -10.71 -9.01
CA LEU A 262 -4.12 -9.26 -9.27
C LEU A 262 -3.48 -8.40 -8.18
N PRO A 263 -3.76 -8.64 -6.88
CA PRO A 263 -3.15 -7.82 -5.83
C PRO A 263 -1.63 -8.01 -5.70
N ARG A 264 -1.06 -9.04 -6.33
CA ARG A 264 0.38 -9.34 -6.31
C ARG A 264 1.18 -8.67 -7.43
N ARG A 265 0.52 -7.87 -8.26
CA ARG A 265 1.13 -7.13 -9.37
C ARG A 265 1.48 -5.69 -9.02
N LEU A 266 1.48 -5.37 -7.74
CA LEU A 266 1.80 -4.04 -7.22
C LEU A 266 2.65 -4.18 -5.95
N VAL A 267 3.82 -3.55 -5.96
CA VAL A 267 4.75 -3.46 -4.83
C VAL A 267 5.24 -2.02 -4.76
N ALA A 268 5.42 -1.46 -3.57
CA ALA A 268 6.00 -0.14 -3.39
C ALA A 268 7.08 -0.19 -2.31
N ILE A 269 8.25 0.34 -2.62
CA ILE A 269 9.40 0.40 -1.72
C ILE A 269 9.96 1.83 -1.78
N ASP A 270 10.01 2.50 -0.65
CA ASP A 270 10.52 3.86 -0.54
C ASP A 270 9.91 4.79 -1.61
N ASP A 271 10.72 5.30 -2.52
CA ASP A 271 10.32 6.19 -3.61
C ASP A 271 10.11 5.49 -4.97
N THR A 272 9.86 4.16 -4.96
CA THR A 272 9.65 3.40 -6.19
C THR A 272 8.40 2.50 -6.11
N VAL A 273 7.57 2.55 -7.15
CA VAL A 273 6.40 1.66 -7.32
C VAL A 273 6.69 0.71 -8.47
N TYR A 274 6.66 -0.58 -8.19
CA TYR A 274 6.79 -1.66 -9.17
C TYR A 274 5.42 -2.21 -9.52
N VAL A 275 5.06 -2.19 -10.81
CA VAL A 275 3.72 -2.53 -11.27
C VAL A 275 3.73 -3.02 -12.72
N THR A 276 2.76 -3.85 -13.08
CA THR A 276 2.42 -4.09 -14.49
C THR A 276 1.30 -3.14 -14.89
N LEU A 277 1.53 -2.26 -15.87
CA LEU A 277 0.53 -1.24 -16.29
C LEU A 277 -0.51 -1.78 -17.29
N ALA A 278 -0.53 -3.07 -17.56
CA ALA A 278 -1.56 -3.79 -18.29
C ALA A 278 -1.47 -5.29 -17.99
N TRP A 279 -2.48 -6.07 -18.38
CA TRP A 279 -2.55 -7.51 -18.10
C TRP A 279 -1.33 -8.31 -18.57
N ARG A 280 -0.76 -7.92 -19.72
CA ARG A 280 0.44 -8.55 -20.31
C ARG A 280 1.62 -7.59 -20.44
N ALA A 281 1.56 -6.43 -19.81
CA ALA A 281 2.65 -5.48 -19.86
C ALA A 281 3.88 -6.01 -19.11
N PRO A 282 5.08 -5.52 -19.47
CA PRO A 282 6.27 -5.76 -18.69
C PRO A 282 6.17 -5.07 -17.32
N LEU A 283 6.97 -5.52 -16.38
CA LEU A 283 7.18 -4.82 -15.12
C LEU A 283 7.71 -3.42 -15.38
N THR A 284 7.19 -2.43 -14.67
CA THR A 284 7.58 -1.03 -14.75
C THR A 284 7.83 -0.48 -13.35
N ALA A 285 8.94 0.23 -13.18
CA ALA A 285 9.23 1.04 -12.00
C ALA A 285 8.79 2.47 -12.24
N LEU A 286 8.01 3.02 -11.33
CA LEU A 286 7.54 4.41 -11.34
C LEU A 286 8.14 5.18 -10.17
N ASN A 287 8.33 6.48 -10.34
CA ASN A 287 8.59 7.40 -9.24
C ASN A 287 7.34 7.47 -8.36
N ALA A 288 7.48 7.16 -7.08
CA ALA A 288 6.35 7.11 -6.15
C ALA A 288 5.69 8.47 -5.90
N ALA A 289 6.44 9.57 -6.03
CA ALA A 289 5.93 10.92 -5.82
C ALA A 289 5.21 11.50 -7.05
N THR A 290 5.63 11.14 -8.28
CA THR A 290 5.14 11.76 -9.52
C THR A 290 4.38 10.81 -10.44
N GLY A 291 4.55 9.49 -10.28
CA GLY A 291 4.01 8.48 -11.19
C GLY A 291 4.75 8.37 -12.52
N GLU A 292 5.84 9.10 -12.72
CA GLU A 292 6.66 9.02 -13.92
C GLU A 292 7.39 7.68 -14.01
N THR A 293 7.54 7.16 -15.23
CA THR A 293 8.27 5.92 -15.45
C THR A 293 9.77 6.15 -15.22
N LYS A 294 10.33 5.45 -14.25
CA LYS A 294 11.77 5.37 -14.01
C LYS A 294 12.43 4.36 -14.95
N LYS A 295 11.77 3.19 -15.10
CA LYS A 295 12.31 2.07 -15.87
C LYS A 295 11.21 1.10 -16.31
N THR A 296 11.40 0.47 -17.45
CA THR A 296 10.64 -0.71 -17.90
C THR A 296 11.60 -1.89 -18.01
N TYR A 297 11.23 -3.02 -17.45
CA TYR A 297 12.09 -4.22 -17.42
C TYR A 297 11.77 -5.13 -18.59
N GLU A 298 12.67 -5.18 -19.54
CA GLU A 298 12.50 -6.01 -20.74
C GLU A 298 12.45 -7.51 -20.39
N GLY A 299 11.73 -8.28 -21.17
CA GLY A 299 11.60 -9.74 -20.97
C GLY A 299 10.66 -10.17 -19.83
N THR A 300 10.01 -9.23 -19.13
CA THR A 300 9.13 -9.51 -17.98
C THR A 300 7.63 -9.46 -18.34
N ASN A 301 7.29 -9.47 -19.63
CA ASN A 301 5.90 -9.49 -20.09
C ASN A 301 5.12 -10.68 -19.52
N GLY A 302 3.93 -10.45 -19.01
CA GLY A 302 3.11 -11.49 -18.41
C GLY A 302 3.47 -11.82 -16.96
N THR A 303 4.08 -10.89 -16.23
CA THR A 303 4.36 -11.04 -14.80
C THR A 303 3.05 -11.23 -14.03
N ASP A 304 2.93 -12.36 -13.33
CA ASP A 304 1.81 -12.74 -12.48
C ASP A 304 2.01 -12.34 -11.01
N GLU A 305 3.26 -12.31 -10.54
CA GLU A 305 3.61 -12.00 -9.15
C GLU A 305 4.93 -11.22 -9.08
N ILE A 306 4.97 -10.23 -8.21
CA ILE A 306 6.13 -9.38 -7.95
C ILE A 306 6.45 -9.45 -6.47
N LEU A 307 7.70 -9.79 -6.11
CA LEU A 307 8.26 -9.62 -4.78
C LEU A 307 9.55 -8.82 -4.89
N TYR A 308 9.79 -7.96 -3.91
CA TYR A 308 11.03 -7.21 -3.77
C TYR A 308 11.69 -7.57 -2.44
N SER A 309 12.98 -7.84 -2.47
CA SER A 309 13.77 -8.03 -1.26
C SER A 309 15.22 -7.58 -1.51
N ASP A 310 15.68 -6.64 -0.69
CA ASP A 310 17.08 -6.21 -0.63
C ASP A 310 17.69 -5.92 -2.03
N GLY A 311 17.08 -5.03 -2.79
CA GLY A 311 17.54 -4.62 -4.11
C GLY A 311 17.23 -5.60 -5.25
N THR A 312 16.64 -6.74 -4.97
CA THR A 312 16.31 -7.77 -5.96
C THR A 312 14.81 -7.90 -6.14
N LEU A 313 14.37 -7.93 -7.38
CA LEU A 313 13.00 -8.26 -7.78
C LEU A 313 12.93 -9.75 -8.13
N PHE A 314 11.96 -10.45 -7.53
CA PHE A 314 11.63 -11.84 -7.83
C PHE A 314 10.26 -11.87 -8.50
N LEU A 315 10.19 -12.47 -9.68
CA LEU A 315 8.99 -12.48 -10.51
C LEU A 315 8.55 -13.89 -10.82
N VAL A 316 7.24 -14.09 -10.89
CA VAL A 316 6.63 -15.23 -11.58
C VAL A 316 6.08 -14.71 -12.90
N VAL A 317 6.63 -15.18 -14.01
CA VAL A 317 6.29 -14.73 -15.37
C VAL A 317 5.59 -15.84 -16.14
N ASN A 318 4.42 -15.55 -16.66
CA ASN A 318 3.68 -16.41 -17.59
C ASN A 318 3.87 -15.91 -19.02
N ARG A 319 4.85 -16.44 -19.73
CA ARG A 319 5.19 -16.01 -21.09
C ARG A 319 4.09 -16.31 -22.12
N GLU A 320 3.34 -17.39 -21.92
CA GLU A 320 2.19 -17.73 -22.75
C GLU A 320 1.01 -16.80 -22.47
N GLY A 321 0.91 -16.32 -21.23
CA GLY A 321 -0.14 -15.45 -20.73
C GLY A 321 -1.47 -16.18 -20.49
N HIS A 322 -2.34 -15.52 -19.75
CA HIS A 322 -3.71 -15.96 -19.54
C HIS A 322 -4.68 -15.13 -20.40
N SER A 323 -5.84 -15.68 -20.68
CA SER A 323 -6.94 -14.89 -21.22
C SER A 323 -7.30 -13.74 -20.26
N ARG A 324 -7.61 -12.55 -20.80
CA ARG A 324 -8.20 -11.44 -20.06
C ARG A 324 -9.70 -11.63 -19.80
N GLU A 325 -10.31 -12.55 -20.52
CA GLU A 325 -11.73 -12.83 -20.40
C GLU A 325 -12.03 -13.59 -19.10
N PRO A 326 -13.28 -13.51 -18.61
CA PRO A 326 -13.68 -14.25 -17.42
C PRO A 326 -13.37 -15.73 -17.54
N PHE A 327 -12.70 -16.26 -16.53
CA PHE A 327 -12.44 -17.70 -16.40
C PHE A 327 -12.56 -18.12 -14.92
N THR A 328 -12.79 -19.39 -14.68
CA THR A 328 -13.09 -19.92 -13.34
C THR A 328 -11.94 -20.67 -12.70
N GLU A 329 -10.99 -21.12 -13.54
CA GLU A 329 -9.90 -22.01 -13.12
C GLU A 329 -8.56 -21.58 -13.73
N TRP A 330 -7.49 -21.77 -12.97
CA TRP A 330 -6.13 -21.64 -13.47
C TRP A 330 -5.76 -22.89 -14.30
N THR A 331 -5.40 -22.68 -15.54
CA THR A 331 -4.84 -23.74 -16.37
C THR A 331 -3.40 -24.06 -15.98
N ARG A 332 -3.02 -25.34 -16.07
CA ARG A 332 -1.63 -25.74 -15.87
C ARG A 332 -0.79 -25.22 -17.04
N GLN A 333 0.10 -24.30 -16.76
CA GLN A 333 0.98 -23.67 -17.73
C GLN A 333 2.37 -23.52 -17.14
N GLU A 334 3.37 -23.62 -18.00
CA GLU A 334 4.74 -23.32 -17.65
C GLU A 334 4.90 -21.86 -17.20
N ARG A 335 5.72 -21.63 -16.20
CA ARG A 335 6.08 -20.29 -15.73
C ARG A 335 7.58 -20.16 -15.52
N THR A 336 8.09 -18.97 -15.75
CA THR A 336 9.47 -18.61 -15.44
C THR A 336 9.51 -17.89 -14.11
N ILE A 337 10.29 -18.39 -13.17
CA ILE A 337 10.71 -17.67 -11.97
C ILE A 337 12.00 -16.97 -12.32
N MET A 338 12.10 -15.67 -12.06
CA MET A 338 13.31 -14.90 -12.34
C MET A 338 13.68 -13.95 -11.20
N ALA A 339 14.97 -13.72 -11.06
CA ALA A 339 15.52 -12.68 -10.22
C ALA A 339 16.26 -11.65 -11.07
N LEU A 340 16.04 -10.39 -10.78
CA LEU A 340 16.71 -9.28 -11.46
C LEU A 340 17.04 -8.16 -10.48
N ASP A 341 18.10 -7.45 -10.76
CA ASP A 341 18.48 -6.26 -10.00
C ASP A 341 17.43 -5.16 -10.21
N ALA A 342 16.95 -4.58 -9.14
CA ALA A 342 15.85 -3.61 -9.17
C ALA A 342 16.27 -2.26 -9.80
N ASP A 343 17.54 -1.88 -9.69
CA ASP A 343 18.06 -0.62 -10.21
C ASP A 343 18.52 -0.75 -11.66
N THR A 344 19.35 -1.76 -11.96
CA THR A 344 19.89 -1.96 -13.31
C THR A 344 18.93 -2.68 -14.23
N GLY A 345 18.11 -3.59 -13.71
CA GLY A 345 17.22 -4.46 -14.47
C GLY A 345 17.93 -5.68 -15.05
N ASP A 346 19.18 -5.89 -14.70
CA ASP A 346 19.94 -7.05 -15.15
C ASP A 346 19.36 -8.33 -14.54
N ILE A 347 19.08 -9.32 -15.40
CA ILE A 347 18.57 -10.61 -14.96
C ILE A 347 19.73 -11.40 -14.37
N SER A 348 19.69 -11.65 -13.06
CA SER A 348 20.67 -12.47 -12.36
C SER A 348 20.51 -13.94 -12.72
N TRP A 349 19.29 -14.41 -12.76
CA TRP A 349 18.93 -15.77 -13.16
C TRP A 349 17.47 -15.89 -13.56
N GLU A 350 17.15 -16.92 -14.34
CA GLU A 350 15.77 -17.36 -14.62
C GLU A 350 15.68 -18.87 -14.62
N ARG A 351 14.54 -19.41 -14.18
CA ARG A 351 14.23 -20.85 -14.15
C ARG A 351 12.81 -21.09 -14.59
N THR A 352 12.67 -21.93 -15.58
CA THR A 352 11.37 -22.39 -16.06
C THR A 352 10.89 -23.57 -15.24
N TRP A 353 9.62 -23.54 -14.86
CA TRP A 353 8.96 -24.58 -14.07
C TRP A 353 7.65 -25.01 -14.72
N PRO A 354 7.33 -26.32 -14.75
CA PRO A 354 6.13 -26.82 -15.45
C PRO A 354 4.82 -26.25 -14.94
N TRP A 355 4.78 -25.85 -13.67
CA TRP A 355 3.67 -25.14 -13.08
C TRP A 355 4.09 -24.44 -11.77
N VAL A 356 3.66 -23.20 -11.59
CA VAL A 356 3.70 -22.47 -10.33
C VAL A 356 2.31 -21.94 -10.08
N ILE A 357 1.74 -22.21 -8.91
CA ILE A 357 0.42 -21.70 -8.55
C ILE A 357 0.55 -20.19 -8.31
N PRO A 358 -0.25 -19.36 -9.00
CA PRO A 358 -0.20 -17.90 -8.80
C PRO A 358 -0.43 -17.50 -7.33
N GLY A 359 0.44 -16.63 -6.84
CA GLY A 359 0.37 -16.17 -5.46
C GLY A 359 0.93 -17.14 -4.42
N GLY A 360 1.66 -18.15 -4.84
CA GLY A 360 2.27 -19.16 -3.98
C GLY A 360 3.78 -19.00 -3.81
N MET A 361 4.35 -17.83 -4.03
CA MET A 361 5.79 -17.58 -3.86
C MET A 361 6.07 -16.74 -2.60
N ALA A 362 7.17 -17.06 -1.93
CA ALA A 362 7.74 -16.26 -0.84
C ALA A 362 9.27 -16.30 -0.91
N VAL A 363 9.90 -15.25 -0.36
CA VAL A 363 11.36 -15.07 -0.42
C VAL A 363 11.90 -14.74 0.96
N ASP A 364 13.01 -15.36 1.34
CA ASP A 364 13.82 -15.00 2.50
C ASP A 364 15.25 -14.55 2.08
N HIS A 365 16.14 -14.44 3.06
CA HIS A 365 17.52 -13.99 2.83
C HIS A 365 18.37 -14.97 1.98
N SER A 366 17.96 -16.22 1.84
CA SER A 366 18.72 -17.27 1.15
C SER A 366 17.94 -18.05 0.09
N ARG A 367 16.62 -17.98 0.09
CA ARG A 367 15.77 -18.87 -0.72
C ARG A 367 14.62 -18.15 -1.40
N VAL A 368 14.22 -18.69 -2.54
CA VAL A 368 12.92 -18.46 -3.20
C VAL A 368 12.12 -19.74 -3.07
N VAL A 369 11.02 -19.70 -2.36
CA VAL A 369 10.17 -20.86 -2.08
C VAL A 369 8.81 -20.70 -2.73
N PHE A 370 8.30 -21.75 -3.36
CA PHE A 370 7.01 -21.69 -4.07
C PHE A 370 6.30 -23.05 -4.07
N TYR A 371 4.99 -23.01 -4.33
CA TYR A 371 4.16 -24.21 -4.49
C TYR A 371 3.94 -24.51 -5.97
N ASP A 372 4.32 -25.72 -6.41
CA ASP A 372 4.23 -26.18 -7.80
C ASP A 372 2.93 -26.96 -8.12
N GLY A 373 1.93 -26.87 -7.23
CA GLY A 373 0.66 -27.56 -7.36
C GLY A 373 0.64 -28.97 -6.79
N GLU A 374 1.79 -29.54 -6.44
CA GLU A 374 1.92 -30.85 -5.80
C GLU A 374 2.94 -30.85 -4.66
N ARG A 375 3.94 -29.99 -4.72
CA ARG A 375 5.07 -29.92 -3.80
C ARG A 375 5.44 -28.46 -3.51
N ILE A 376 6.10 -28.27 -2.39
CA ILE A 376 6.87 -27.04 -2.16
C ILE A 376 8.26 -27.27 -2.74
N ALA A 377 8.78 -26.28 -3.44
CA ALA A 377 10.12 -26.25 -3.99
C ALA A 377 10.87 -25.02 -3.52
N ALA A 378 12.16 -25.13 -3.34
CA ALA A 378 13.05 -24.02 -3.04
C ALA A 378 14.19 -23.92 -4.05
N LEU A 379 14.49 -22.68 -4.42
CA LEU A 379 15.65 -22.31 -5.21
C LEU A 379 16.61 -21.48 -4.36
N ASP A 380 17.89 -21.57 -4.64
CA ASP A 380 18.87 -20.66 -4.10
C ASP A 380 18.57 -19.22 -4.56
N ARG A 381 18.49 -18.29 -3.65
CA ARG A 381 18.12 -16.90 -3.94
C ARG A 381 19.06 -16.21 -4.95
N LYS A 382 20.36 -16.52 -4.90
CA LYS A 382 21.39 -15.83 -5.71
C LYS A 382 21.58 -16.44 -7.08
N THR A 383 21.44 -17.78 -7.18
CA THR A 383 21.77 -18.53 -8.40
C THR A 383 20.55 -19.09 -9.12
N GLY A 384 19.40 -19.20 -8.44
CA GLY A 384 18.22 -19.87 -8.95
C GLY A 384 18.36 -21.39 -9.04
N GLU A 385 19.44 -21.98 -8.54
CA GLU A 385 19.61 -23.43 -8.55
C GLU A 385 18.62 -24.10 -7.59
N PRO A 386 18.03 -25.24 -7.98
CA PRO A 386 17.15 -26.00 -7.09
C PRO A 386 17.89 -26.47 -5.84
N LEU A 387 17.36 -26.14 -4.67
CA LEU A 387 17.90 -26.61 -3.38
C LEU A 387 17.24 -27.90 -2.95
N TRP A 388 15.92 -27.92 -2.93
CA TRP A 388 15.12 -29.09 -2.54
C TRP A 388 13.69 -29.03 -3.08
N ARG A 389 13.01 -30.17 -3.04
CA ARG A 389 11.56 -30.30 -3.22
C ARG A 389 11.01 -31.17 -2.10
N SER A 390 9.91 -30.77 -1.49
CA SER A 390 9.23 -31.52 -0.45
C SER A 390 8.70 -32.88 -0.97
N GLU A 391 8.26 -33.72 -0.06
CA GLU A 391 7.35 -34.82 -0.40
C GLU A 391 6.10 -34.28 -1.10
N LYS A 392 5.44 -35.19 -1.84
CA LYS A 392 4.17 -34.84 -2.47
C LYS A 392 3.11 -34.58 -1.40
N MET A 393 2.51 -33.42 -1.47
CA MET A 393 1.43 -33.03 -0.57
C MET A 393 0.06 -33.41 -1.15
N GLY A 394 -0.90 -32.75 -1.20
CA GLY A 394 -2.11 -32.95 -2.00
C GLY A 394 -1.97 -32.22 -3.34
N ARG A 395 -2.92 -32.48 -4.21
CA ARG A 395 -3.09 -31.72 -5.43
C ARG A 395 -4.48 -31.15 -5.48
N ARG A 396 -4.58 -29.83 -5.41
CA ARG A 396 -5.85 -29.17 -5.70
C ARG A 396 -6.14 -29.24 -7.20
N SER A 397 -7.29 -29.79 -7.56
CA SER A 397 -7.74 -29.86 -8.96
C SER A 397 -9.26 -29.95 -9.01
N PRO A 398 -9.95 -29.03 -9.69
CA PRO A 398 -9.39 -27.84 -10.37
C PRO A 398 -8.82 -26.81 -9.39
N VAL A 399 -7.99 -25.89 -9.88
CA VAL A 399 -7.49 -24.75 -9.10
C VAL A 399 -8.35 -23.52 -9.43
N PRO A 400 -9.28 -23.11 -8.56
CA PRO A 400 -10.14 -21.98 -8.86
C PRO A 400 -9.38 -20.67 -8.99
N VAL A 401 -9.85 -19.76 -9.83
CA VAL A 401 -9.21 -18.46 -10.08
C VAL A 401 -9.07 -17.57 -8.84
N TYR A 402 -9.94 -17.76 -7.85
CA TYR A 402 -9.87 -17.05 -6.57
C TYR A 402 -8.91 -17.67 -5.56
N PHE A 403 -8.41 -18.87 -5.86
CA PHE A 403 -7.51 -19.58 -4.96
C PHE A 403 -6.09 -19.04 -5.06
N SER A 404 -5.46 -18.92 -3.91
CA SER A 404 -4.03 -18.69 -3.75
C SER A 404 -3.58 -19.47 -2.50
N PRO A 405 -2.53 -20.27 -2.57
CA PRO A 405 -2.02 -20.96 -1.40
C PRO A 405 -1.55 -19.95 -0.34
N CYS A 406 -1.51 -20.37 0.90
CA CYS A 406 -0.85 -19.64 1.97
C CYS A 406 0.53 -20.22 2.21
N LEU A 407 1.56 -19.44 1.96
CA LEU A 407 2.95 -19.82 2.17
C LEU A 407 3.65 -18.70 2.94
N VAL A 408 4.19 -19.04 4.11
CA VAL A 408 4.87 -18.10 5.01
C VAL A 408 6.25 -18.65 5.35
N LEU A 409 7.28 -17.83 5.16
CA LEU A 409 8.64 -18.13 5.60
C LEU A 409 8.89 -17.47 6.97
N TYR A 410 9.23 -18.29 7.96
CA TYR A 410 9.46 -17.83 9.31
C TYR A 410 10.46 -18.72 10.06
N ASP A 411 11.49 -18.14 10.64
CA ASP A 411 12.47 -18.81 11.51
C ASP A 411 12.93 -20.17 10.95
N ASN A 412 13.49 -20.16 9.73
CA ASN A 412 13.95 -21.35 9.00
C ASN A 412 12.86 -22.42 8.77
N LYS A 413 11.60 -22.03 8.73
CA LYS A 413 10.46 -22.90 8.46
C LYS A 413 9.65 -22.38 7.28
N VAL A 414 9.04 -23.29 6.54
CA VAL A 414 8.00 -23.04 5.55
C VAL A 414 6.68 -23.48 6.15
N LEU A 415 5.82 -22.53 6.46
CA LEU A 415 4.44 -22.80 6.87
C LEU A 415 3.55 -22.74 5.63
N PHE A 416 2.74 -23.75 5.42
CA PHE A 416 1.97 -23.89 4.19
C PHE A 416 0.57 -24.47 4.42
N SER A 417 -0.41 -23.93 3.71
CA SER A 417 -1.75 -24.52 3.56
C SER A 417 -2.29 -24.24 2.16
N GLY A 418 -3.08 -25.16 1.62
CA GLY A 418 -3.72 -24.98 0.32
C GLY A 418 -3.46 -26.10 -0.67
N SER A 419 -2.96 -27.26 -0.24
CA SER A 419 -2.78 -28.44 -1.08
C SER A 419 -4.01 -29.35 -1.13
N ASP A 420 -4.97 -29.17 -0.21
CA ASP A 420 -6.11 -30.06 -0.10
C ASP A 420 -7.08 -29.89 -1.30
N PRO A 421 -7.75 -30.97 -1.73
CA PRO A 421 -8.76 -30.90 -2.77
C PRO A 421 -9.86 -29.87 -2.41
N ASP A 422 -10.37 -29.18 -3.40
CA ASP A 422 -11.55 -28.35 -3.22
C ASP A 422 -12.79 -29.26 -3.07
N THR A 423 -13.17 -29.48 -1.85
CA THR A 423 -14.48 -30.03 -1.57
C THR A 423 -15.45 -28.86 -1.66
N SER A 424 -16.11 -28.73 -2.81
CA SER A 424 -17.01 -27.63 -3.17
C SER A 424 -18.24 -27.48 -2.29
N SER A 425 -18.33 -28.22 -1.19
CA SER A 425 -19.43 -28.07 -0.24
C SER A 425 -19.12 -26.93 0.73
N TYR A 426 -20.08 -26.05 0.90
CA TYR A 426 -20.13 -25.02 1.96
C TYR A 426 -20.00 -25.60 3.39
N HIS A 427 -20.00 -26.90 3.51
CA HIS A 427 -20.07 -27.67 4.74
C HIS A 427 -18.89 -28.62 4.89
N ALA A 428 -17.79 -28.36 4.20
CA ALA A 428 -16.64 -29.24 4.33
C ALA A 428 -16.03 -29.11 5.73
N ASP A 429 -16.55 -29.92 6.64
CA ASP A 429 -15.84 -30.39 7.84
C ASP A 429 -14.60 -31.23 7.46
N ASN A 430 -14.28 -31.28 6.18
CA ASN A 430 -13.13 -31.97 5.64
C ASN A 430 -11.89 -31.18 6.01
N GLY A 431 -11.27 -31.60 7.07
CA GLY A 431 -10.09 -31.02 7.65
C GLY A 431 -9.07 -30.65 6.58
N LYS A 432 -8.83 -29.36 6.46
CA LYS A 432 -7.70 -28.84 5.68
C LYS A 432 -6.44 -29.05 6.47
N THR A 433 -5.32 -29.17 5.77
CA THR A 433 -4.05 -29.47 6.40
C THR A 433 -3.12 -28.27 6.34
N MET A 434 -2.53 -27.96 7.47
CA MET A 434 -1.42 -27.04 7.59
C MET A 434 -0.13 -27.85 7.79
N TYR A 435 0.91 -27.45 7.09
CA TYR A 435 2.23 -28.08 7.11
C TYR A 435 3.26 -27.10 7.63
N ALA A 436 4.23 -27.61 8.39
CA ALA A 436 5.50 -26.93 8.57
C ALA A 436 6.62 -27.82 8.03
N LEU A 437 7.46 -27.22 7.20
CA LEU A 437 8.64 -27.88 6.63
C LEU A 437 9.90 -27.15 7.10
N SER A 438 11.01 -27.88 7.17
CA SER A 438 12.32 -27.26 7.26
C SER A 438 12.58 -26.43 6.00
N ALA A 439 12.87 -25.14 6.14
CA ALA A 439 13.24 -24.32 4.99
C ALA A 439 14.63 -24.70 4.43
N GLU A 440 15.43 -25.45 5.19
CA GLU A 440 16.75 -25.90 4.78
C GLU A 440 16.71 -27.15 3.92
N SER A 441 15.83 -28.12 4.26
CA SER A 441 15.79 -29.43 3.58
C SER A 441 14.49 -29.74 2.87
N GLY A 442 13.40 -29.02 3.16
CA GLY A 442 12.05 -29.33 2.67
C GLY A 442 11.38 -30.51 3.39
N GLU A 443 12.01 -31.07 4.42
CA GLU A 443 11.46 -32.16 5.20
C GLU A 443 10.30 -31.69 6.07
N SER A 444 9.28 -32.55 6.22
CA SER A 444 8.12 -32.25 7.05
C SER A 444 8.49 -32.27 8.53
N LEU A 445 8.31 -31.14 9.22
CA LEU A 445 8.48 -31.01 10.67
C LEU A 445 7.23 -31.47 11.41
N TRP A 446 6.07 -30.99 10.96
CA TRP A 446 4.77 -31.39 11.50
C TRP A 446 3.64 -31.13 10.49
N ARG A 447 2.50 -31.79 10.75
CA ARG A 447 1.21 -31.59 10.06
C ARG A 447 0.12 -31.42 11.10
N GLN A 448 -0.75 -30.43 10.90
CA GLN A 448 -1.87 -30.18 11.81
C GLN A 448 -3.13 -29.86 11.02
N PRO A 449 -4.32 -30.10 11.59
CA PRO A 449 -5.55 -29.59 11.02
C PRO A 449 -5.50 -28.06 10.92
N HIS A 450 -5.91 -27.53 9.76
CA HIS A 450 -6.10 -26.10 9.55
C HIS A 450 -7.55 -25.73 9.84
N ALA A 451 -7.75 -24.64 10.55
CA ALA A 451 -9.08 -24.10 10.78
C ALA A 451 -9.76 -23.72 9.45
N PRO A 452 -11.06 -23.98 9.29
CA PRO A 452 -11.80 -23.51 8.13
C PRO A 452 -11.73 -22.00 8.00
N SER A 453 -11.35 -21.50 6.83
CA SER A 453 -11.06 -20.07 6.61
C SER A 453 -12.14 -19.31 5.84
N GLY A 454 -13.33 -19.88 5.74
CA GLY A 454 -14.51 -19.23 5.15
C GLY A 454 -14.70 -19.48 3.66
N TYR A 455 -15.74 -18.84 3.13
CA TYR A 455 -16.21 -19.07 1.78
C TYR A 455 -15.28 -18.46 0.73
N ARG A 456 -14.76 -19.31 -0.17
CA ARG A 456 -13.96 -18.90 -1.32
C ARG A 456 -12.77 -17.99 -0.96
N SER A 457 -12.28 -18.05 0.26
CA SER A 457 -11.02 -17.43 0.62
C SER A 457 -9.96 -18.51 0.86
N ALA A 458 -8.71 -18.10 0.68
CA ALA A 458 -7.59 -18.97 1.04
C ALA A 458 -7.51 -19.12 2.56
N GLU A 459 -6.91 -20.19 2.98
CA GLU A 459 -6.53 -20.40 4.37
C GLU A 459 -5.54 -19.31 4.80
N ASP A 460 -5.65 -18.86 6.04
CA ASP A 460 -4.75 -17.86 6.61
C ASP A 460 -3.78 -18.50 7.58
N ILE A 461 -2.52 -18.16 7.43
CA ILE A 461 -1.47 -18.44 8.40
C ILE A 461 -0.82 -17.09 8.70
N LEU A 462 -0.83 -16.72 9.97
CA LEU A 462 -0.25 -15.47 10.47
C LEU A 462 0.72 -15.81 11.58
N VAL A 463 1.95 -15.33 11.50
CA VAL A 463 2.93 -15.55 12.55
C VAL A 463 3.15 -14.27 13.33
N ILE A 464 2.77 -14.28 14.61
CA ILE A 464 2.82 -13.13 15.50
C ILE A 464 3.37 -13.59 16.85
N ASN A 465 4.39 -12.90 17.35
CA ASN A 465 4.99 -13.16 18.67
C ASN A 465 5.33 -14.66 18.88
N ASP A 466 6.01 -15.23 17.90
CA ASP A 466 6.47 -16.62 17.88
C ASP A 466 5.35 -17.68 17.97
N LEU A 467 4.12 -17.32 17.64
CA LEU A 467 3.01 -18.25 17.48
C LEU A 467 2.44 -18.21 16.08
N VAL A 468 2.04 -19.36 15.57
CA VAL A 468 1.30 -19.52 14.31
C VAL A 468 -0.18 -19.42 14.61
N TRP A 469 -0.81 -18.35 14.14
CA TRP A 469 -2.21 -18.05 14.37
C TRP A 469 -3.08 -18.46 13.19
N THR A 470 -4.17 -19.14 13.50
CA THR A 470 -5.26 -19.44 12.59
C THR A 470 -6.59 -19.15 13.28
N ALA A 471 -7.61 -18.76 12.52
CA ALA A 471 -8.93 -18.52 13.07
C ALA A 471 -9.98 -19.25 12.24
N ASP A 472 -10.92 -19.88 12.92
CA ASP A 472 -12.12 -20.40 12.30
C ASP A 472 -13.05 -19.23 11.95
N ILE A 473 -13.11 -18.92 10.67
CA ILE A 473 -14.02 -17.93 10.12
C ILE A 473 -15.05 -18.57 9.21
N PHE A 474 -15.12 -19.90 9.24
CA PHE A 474 -16.14 -20.65 8.53
C PHE A 474 -17.52 -20.30 9.10
N ASN A 475 -18.42 -20.05 8.20
CA ASN A 475 -19.78 -19.84 8.53
C ASN A 475 -20.59 -21.10 8.22
N SER A 476 -21.01 -21.76 9.26
CA SER A 476 -22.15 -22.65 9.17
C SER A 476 -23.43 -21.79 9.08
N ARG A 477 -24.32 -22.08 8.14
CA ARG A 477 -25.70 -21.53 8.17
C ARG A 477 -26.45 -21.98 9.43
N ASP A 478 -25.92 -22.96 10.11
CA ASP A 478 -26.40 -23.33 11.43
C ASP A 478 -25.73 -22.42 12.48
N LEU A 479 -26.39 -21.30 12.73
CA LEU A 479 -26.00 -20.28 13.69
C LEU A 479 -25.92 -20.80 15.16
N ARG A 480 -26.24 -22.06 15.38
CA ARG A 480 -26.29 -22.71 16.69
C ARG A 480 -25.08 -23.55 17.01
N THR A 481 -24.12 -23.66 16.10
CA THR A 481 -22.89 -24.39 16.41
C THR A 481 -21.91 -23.48 17.15
N ASP A 482 -21.57 -23.86 18.37
CA ASP A 482 -20.62 -23.22 19.28
C ASP A 482 -19.18 -23.14 18.76
N GLN A 483 -18.94 -23.46 17.49
CA GLN A 483 -17.60 -23.69 16.97
C GLN A 483 -17.08 -22.56 16.08
N THR A 484 -17.89 -21.59 15.73
CA THR A 484 -17.49 -20.54 14.79
C THR A 484 -16.75 -19.42 15.48
N GLY A 485 -15.54 -19.09 14.99
CA GLY A 485 -14.72 -17.99 15.47
C GLY A 485 -13.61 -18.38 16.44
N THR A 486 -13.41 -19.66 16.73
CA THR A 486 -12.29 -20.11 17.56
C THR A 486 -10.97 -19.70 16.94
N VAL A 487 -10.08 -19.17 17.77
CA VAL A 487 -8.73 -18.74 17.43
C VAL A 487 -7.74 -19.71 18.03
N TRP A 488 -6.73 -20.13 17.26
CA TRP A 488 -5.66 -21.02 17.71
C TRP A 488 -4.30 -20.36 17.50
N GLY A 489 -3.49 -20.31 18.55
CA GLY A 489 -2.07 -20.01 18.52
C GLY A 489 -1.24 -21.28 18.73
N ARG A 490 -0.42 -21.64 17.76
CA ARG A 490 0.38 -22.87 17.76
C ARG A 490 1.86 -22.56 17.84
N ASP A 491 2.60 -23.43 18.51
CA ASP A 491 4.06 -23.43 18.49
C ASP A 491 4.57 -23.70 17.07
N PRO A 492 5.39 -22.83 16.47
CA PRO A 492 5.90 -23.03 15.12
C PRO A 492 6.86 -24.23 14.99
N LYS A 493 7.42 -24.75 16.09
CA LYS A 493 8.35 -25.87 16.07
C LYS A 493 7.64 -27.22 16.11
N THR A 494 6.55 -27.31 16.89
CA THR A 494 5.87 -28.58 17.16
C THR A 494 4.46 -28.65 16.56
N GLY A 495 3.85 -27.52 16.21
CA GLY A 495 2.46 -27.44 15.78
C GLY A 495 1.44 -27.59 16.91
N GLU A 496 1.89 -27.76 18.17
CA GLU A 496 1.02 -27.88 19.34
C GLU A 496 0.26 -26.59 19.61
N VAL A 497 -1.01 -26.71 20.01
CA VAL A 497 -1.82 -25.57 20.42
C VAL A 497 -1.32 -25.06 21.77
N LYS A 498 -0.89 -23.82 21.83
CA LYS A 498 -0.49 -23.11 23.06
C LYS A 498 -1.57 -22.17 23.57
N VAL A 499 -2.36 -21.61 22.65
CA VAL A 499 -3.44 -20.69 22.97
C VAL A 499 -4.67 -21.07 22.14
N GLN A 500 -5.82 -21.10 22.79
CA GLN A 500 -7.12 -21.33 22.11
C GLN A 500 -8.22 -20.60 22.87
N PHE A 501 -8.99 -19.78 22.16
CA PHE A 501 -10.13 -19.10 22.74
C PHE A 501 -11.26 -18.89 21.71
N LYS A 502 -12.46 -18.64 22.20
CA LYS A 502 -13.65 -18.33 21.40
C LYS A 502 -13.97 -16.85 21.49
N PRO A 503 -14.74 -16.29 20.57
CA PRO A 503 -15.26 -14.94 20.71
C PRO A 503 -16.03 -14.78 22.01
N ASP A 504 -15.78 -13.69 22.72
CA ASP A 504 -16.47 -13.27 23.93
C ASP A 504 -17.61 -12.30 23.67
N VAL A 505 -17.87 -11.98 22.40
CA VAL A 505 -18.95 -11.13 21.91
C VAL A 505 -19.80 -11.87 20.88
N ASP A 506 -21.02 -11.41 20.67
CA ASP A 506 -21.86 -11.96 19.59
C ASP A 506 -21.25 -11.59 18.23
N THR A 507 -20.73 -12.59 17.56
CA THR A 507 -20.19 -12.48 16.21
C THR A 507 -21.21 -12.92 15.16
N HIS A 508 -22.49 -12.67 15.42
CA HIS A 508 -23.55 -12.99 14.46
C HIS A 508 -23.22 -12.43 13.08
N TRP A 509 -23.36 -13.26 12.08
CA TRP A 509 -22.83 -13.08 10.79
C TRP A 509 -23.89 -13.25 9.71
N PHE A 510 -23.84 -12.40 8.70
CA PHE A 510 -24.76 -12.49 7.57
C PHE A 510 -24.08 -12.35 6.20
N HIS A 511 -22.75 -12.14 6.16
CA HIS A 511 -22.03 -12.06 4.91
C HIS A 511 -20.68 -12.78 4.98
N HIS A 512 -20.25 -13.36 3.84
CA HIS A 512 -19.01 -14.10 3.75
C HIS A 512 -17.78 -13.21 3.70
N ARG A 513 -16.71 -13.64 4.33
CA ARG A 513 -15.38 -13.15 4.05
C ARG A 513 -15.01 -13.48 2.60
N CYS A 514 -14.52 -12.48 1.85
CA CYS A 514 -14.11 -12.60 0.47
C CYS A 514 -12.66 -12.09 0.24
N TYR A 515 -11.88 -12.02 1.28
CA TYR A 515 -10.48 -11.65 1.28
C TYR A 515 -9.74 -12.29 2.45
N ARG A 516 -8.40 -12.31 2.39
CA ARG A 516 -7.55 -12.86 3.46
C ARG A 516 -7.62 -12.01 4.72
N ALA A 517 -7.55 -12.65 5.88
CA ALA A 517 -7.25 -12.00 7.14
C ALA A 517 -5.86 -11.36 7.08
N LYS A 518 -5.70 -10.29 7.83
CA LYS A 518 -4.42 -9.61 8.06
C LYS A 518 -4.25 -9.39 9.55
N ALA A 519 -3.09 -8.94 9.96
CA ALA A 519 -2.83 -8.72 11.38
C ALA A 519 -1.86 -7.57 11.61
N THR A 520 -1.82 -7.13 12.85
CA THR A 520 -0.70 -6.37 13.41
C THR A 520 -0.04 -7.19 14.51
N THR A 521 1.00 -6.68 15.10
CA THR A 521 1.63 -7.29 16.29
C THR A 521 0.69 -7.35 17.50
N ASN A 522 -0.44 -6.63 17.47
CA ASN A 522 -1.39 -6.52 18.56
C ASN A 522 -2.72 -7.24 18.31
N TYR A 523 -3.15 -7.36 17.05
CA TYR A 523 -4.49 -7.81 16.69
C TYR A 523 -4.51 -8.73 15.47
N LEU A 524 -5.36 -9.75 15.50
CA LEU A 524 -5.82 -10.40 14.27
C LEU A 524 -7.01 -9.60 13.72
N LEU A 525 -7.03 -9.38 12.42
CA LEU A 525 -8.09 -8.66 11.69
C LEU A 525 -8.79 -9.65 10.76
N THR A 526 -9.77 -10.36 11.31
CA THR A 526 -10.34 -11.57 10.69
C THR A 526 -11.40 -11.30 9.63
N SER A 527 -11.98 -10.10 9.60
CA SER A 527 -12.97 -9.66 8.59
C SER A 527 -14.20 -10.57 8.44
N ARG A 528 -14.75 -11.01 9.54
CA ARG A 528 -15.90 -11.89 9.58
C ARG A 528 -17.22 -11.15 9.34
N THR A 529 -17.47 -10.06 10.07
CA THR A 529 -18.72 -9.28 10.02
C THR A 529 -18.54 -7.85 9.56
N GLY A 530 -17.30 -7.41 9.46
CA GLY A 530 -16.87 -6.07 9.10
C GLY A 530 -15.36 -6.03 9.17
N ILE A 531 -14.83 -5.32 10.15
CA ILE A 531 -13.43 -5.41 10.57
C ILE A 531 -13.43 -5.73 12.07
N GLU A 532 -13.01 -6.92 12.42
CA GLU A 532 -12.85 -7.33 13.81
C GLU A 532 -11.40 -7.16 14.22
N PHE A 533 -11.21 -6.60 15.40
CA PHE A 533 -9.95 -6.58 16.12
C PHE A 533 -9.97 -7.66 17.19
N VAL A 534 -9.22 -8.72 16.98
CA VAL A 534 -9.08 -9.81 17.94
C VAL A 534 -7.80 -9.60 18.74
N ASP A 535 -7.95 -9.10 19.96
CA ASP A 535 -6.84 -8.98 20.91
C ASP A 535 -6.55 -10.35 21.52
N PHE A 536 -5.54 -11.03 20.98
CA PHE A 536 -5.19 -12.39 21.40
C PHE A 536 -4.47 -12.46 22.77
N ARG A 537 -4.12 -11.30 23.35
CA ARG A 537 -3.55 -11.23 24.72
C ARG A 537 -4.66 -11.13 25.75
N LYS A 538 -5.77 -10.49 25.41
CA LYS A 538 -6.97 -10.35 26.25
C LYS A 538 -8.05 -11.38 25.92
N GLU A 539 -7.85 -12.15 24.84
CA GLU A 539 -8.84 -13.08 24.30
C GLU A 539 -10.19 -12.39 24.01
N HIS A 540 -10.13 -11.14 23.54
CA HIS A 540 -11.27 -10.24 23.36
C HIS A 540 -11.45 -9.84 21.91
N TRP A 541 -12.72 -9.75 21.47
CA TRP A 541 -13.12 -9.31 20.14
C TRP A 541 -13.79 -7.95 20.18
N THR A 542 -13.34 -7.01 19.35
CA THR A 542 -14.04 -5.75 19.07
C THR A 542 -14.50 -5.76 17.62
N CYS A 543 -15.80 -5.62 17.39
CA CYS A 543 -16.40 -5.70 16.06
C CYS A 543 -16.80 -4.32 15.54
N HIS A 544 -16.33 -3.98 14.33
CA HIS A 544 -16.68 -2.75 13.62
C HIS A 544 -17.52 -3.08 12.37
N HIS A 545 -18.84 -2.84 12.45
CA HIS A 545 -19.76 -3.17 11.36
C HIS A 545 -19.97 -2.03 10.35
N TRP A 546 -19.51 -0.82 10.67
CA TRP A 546 -19.69 0.37 9.84
C TRP A 546 -18.63 0.55 8.73
N VAL A 547 -17.56 -0.22 8.78
CA VAL A 547 -16.50 -0.27 7.76
C VAL A 547 -16.26 -1.71 7.36
N ARG A 548 -16.03 -1.94 6.07
CA ARG A 548 -15.73 -3.26 5.52
C ARG A 548 -14.70 -3.14 4.40
N GLY A 549 -13.75 -4.06 4.38
CA GLY A 549 -12.78 -4.15 3.29
C GLY A 549 -13.39 -4.56 1.95
N ALA A 550 -12.78 -4.14 0.87
CA ALA A 550 -13.15 -4.53 -0.49
C ALA A 550 -12.97 -6.04 -0.70
N CYS A 551 -13.87 -6.66 -1.49
CA CYS A 551 -13.65 -8.04 -1.93
C CYS A 551 -12.32 -8.16 -2.68
N LEU A 552 -11.70 -9.32 -2.66
CA LEU A 552 -10.38 -9.66 -3.19
C LEU A 552 -9.23 -9.07 -2.35
N TYR A 553 -9.12 -7.74 -2.26
CA TYR A 553 -7.99 -7.10 -1.57
C TYR A 553 -8.17 -7.11 -0.03
N GLY A 554 -9.34 -6.73 0.45
CA GLY A 554 -9.63 -6.61 1.88
C GLY A 554 -9.25 -5.26 2.47
N ILE A 555 -8.50 -5.31 3.55
CA ILE A 555 -8.05 -4.17 4.34
C ILE A 555 -6.52 -4.12 4.39
N MET A 556 -5.97 -2.98 4.83
CA MET A 556 -4.53 -2.81 5.01
C MET A 556 -4.25 -2.02 6.31
N PRO A 557 -3.74 -2.68 7.37
CA PRO A 557 -3.30 -2.01 8.59
C PRO A 557 -1.87 -1.46 8.39
N ALA A 558 -1.73 -0.16 8.33
CA ALA A 558 -0.44 0.53 8.16
C ALA A 558 -0.55 2.02 8.50
N ASN A 559 0.55 2.70 8.77
CA ASN A 559 0.63 4.13 9.06
C ASN A 559 -0.23 4.57 10.26
N GLY A 560 -0.46 3.70 11.25
CA GLY A 560 -1.37 3.94 12.37
C GLY A 560 -2.85 3.96 11.97
N LEU A 561 -3.20 3.49 10.77
CA LEU A 561 -4.54 3.50 10.17
C LEU A 561 -4.94 2.11 9.66
N VAL A 562 -6.23 1.93 9.40
CA VAL A 562 -6.74 0.81 8.61
C VAL A 562 -7.37 1.37 7.34
N TYR A 563 -6.83 0.99 6.19
CA TYR A 563 -7.41 1.31 4.88
C TYR A 563 -8.37 0.20 4.46
N ALA A 564 -9.61 0.58 4.02
CA ALA A 564 -10.67 -0.35 3.66
C ALA A 564 -11.38 0.01 2.36
#